data_597e4ad07b71a2311f8d2f7f4e83ecab
#
_entry.id   597e4ad07b71a2311f8d2f7f4e83ecab
#
_cell.length_a   1.000
_cell.length_b   1.000
_cell.length_c   1.000
_cell.angle_alpha   90.00
_cell.angle_beta   90.00
_cell.angle_gamma   90.00
#
_symmetry.space_group_name_H-M   'P 1'
#
loop_
_entity.id
_entity.type
_entity.pdbx_description
1 polymer ?
#
loop_
_entity_poly.entity_id
_entity_poly.type
_entity_poly.pdbx_seq_one_letter_code
_entity_poly.pdbx_strand_id
1 'polypeptide(L)'
;MNGWNRQSRLAWLETTLLERVVVLDGAMGTMIQQAGLAERDYRGAEFADWSMDLKGNNDLLSLTQPELIKGIHAQYLDAGATIIETNTFNSNAPGLADYGMTDLVTRINQESAALARAACAGFETEVEPRIVAGVLGPTNRTASISPKVEDPSFRNVSFDELKDTYAEATRALLAGGADLIFVETVFDTLNAKAALVAIDEVSESLEDPIRIMISGTITDASGRTLSGQTNEAFWYSVRHAKPLSIGLNCALGPTEMRPVLNELALAAPDTCLLYTSPSPRDVVP
;
A
#
# COMPACT_ATOMS: atom_id res chain seq x y z
N MET A 1 -19.46 12.14 -17.63
CA MET A 1 -18.68 12.01 -16.38
C MET A 1 -19.66 11.64 -15.29
N ASN A 2 -19.46 10.53 -14.60
CA ASN A 2 -20.43 9.90 -13.68
C ASN A 2 -20.68 10.65 -12.36
N GLY A 3 -20.22 11.88 -12.21
CA GLY A 3 -20.48 12.73 -11.05
C GLY A 3 -19.78 12.33 -9.73
N TRP A 4 -19.00 11.25 -9.71
CA TRP A 4 -18.28 10.82 -8.51
C TRP A 4 -17.10 11.73 -8.19
N ASN A 5 -17.05 12.18 -6.91
CA ASN A 5 -15.89 12.82 -6.31
C ASN A 5 -15.36 11.95 -5.16
N ARG A 6 -14.23 12.31 -4.56
CA ARG A 6 -13.61 11.57 -3.45
C ARG A 6 -14.60 11.32 -2.31
N GLN A 7 -15.32 12.33 -1.87
CA GLN A 7 -16.25 12.25 -0.75
C GLN A 7 -17.42 11.28 -1.05
N SER A 8 -18.03 11.38 -2.24
CA SER A 8 -19.14 10.50 -2.61
C SER A 8 -18.69 9.04 -2.82
N ARG A 9 -17.47 8.81 -3.32
CA ARG A 9 -16.89 7.46 -3.42
C ARG A 9 -16.68 6.83 -2.04
N LEU A 10 -16.13 7.59 -1.10
CA LEU A 10 -15.89 7.10 0.26
C LEU A 10 -17.20 6.84 1.01
N ALA A 11 -18.20 7.72 0.90
CA ALA A 11 -19.51 7.50 1.48
C ALA A 11 -20.18 6.24 0.91
N TRP A 12 -20.07 6.01 -0.40
CA TRP A 12 -20.57 4.80 -1.03
C TRP A 12 -19.82 3.55 -0.49
N LEU A 13 -18.49 3.61 -0.38
CA LEU A 13 -17.68 2.51 0.14
C LEU A 13 -18.07 2.15 1.57
N GLU A 14 -18.17 3.15 2.46
CA GLU A 14 -18.53 2.95 3.87
C GLU A 14 -19.92 2.27 4.01
N THR A 15 -20.88 2.68 3.19
CA THR A 15 -22.22 2.07 3.19
C THR A 15 -22.16 0.64 2.64
N THR A 16 -21.44 0.43 1.55
CA THR A 16 -21.34 -0.87 0.89
C THR A 16 -20.65 -1.93 1.75
N LEU A 17 -19.64 -1.54 2.53
CA LEU A 17 -18.95 -2.43 3.45
C LEU A 17 -19.86 -2.98 4.57
N LEU A 18 -20.97 -2.32 4.88
CA LEU A 18 -21.98 -2.81 5.83
C LEU A 18 -22.93 -3.83 5.20
N GLU A 19 -23.02 -3.87 3.88
CA GLU A 19 -24.01 -4.66 3.15
C GLU A 19 -23.41 -5.91 2.47
N ARG A 20 -22.18 -5.78 1.97
CA ARG A 20 -21.51 -6.85 1.21
C ARG A 20 -19.99 -6.80 1.30
N VAL A 21 -19.37 -7.92 0.92
CA VAL A 21 -17.91 -7.97 0.70
C VAL A 21 -17.54 -7.08 -0.49
N VAL A 22 -16.50 -6.28 -0.32
CA VAL A 22 -15.90 -5.45 -1.37
C VAL A 22 -14.58 -6.10 -1.79
N VAL A 23 -14.37 -6.22 -3.08
CA VAL A 23 -13.20 -6.90 -3.65
C VAL A 23 -12.08 -5.89 -3.87
N LEU A 24 -10.92 -6.16 -3.27
CA LEU A 24 -9.66 -5.47 -3.52
C LEU A 24 -8.94 -6.18 -4.68
N ASP A 25 -8.12 -5.46 -5.44
CA ASP A 25 -7.19 -6.08 -6.40
C ASP A 25 -6.08 -6.88 -5.69
N GLY A 26 -5.02 -7.23 -6.39
CA GLY A 26 -3.93 -8.02 -5.78
C GLY A 26 -2.65 -7.95 -6.63
N ALA A 27 -1.74 -8.79 -6.32
CA ALA A 27 -0.46 -9.18 -6.92
C ALA A 27 0.09 -8.32 -8.10
N MET A 28 0.22 -7.00 -7.94
CA MET A 28 0.83 -6.11 -8.93
C MET A 28 2.21 -6.62 -9.37
N GLY A 29 3.07 -6.98 -8.42
CA GLY A 29 4.40 -7.50 -8.69
C GLY A 29 4.40 -8.78 -9.53
N THR A 30 3.45 -9.69 -9.33
CA THR A 30 3.29 -10.91 -10.13
C THR A 30 2.93 -10.59 -11.57
N MET A 31 2.01 -9.66 -11.78
CA MET A 31 1.61 -9.22 -13.13
C MET A 31 2.76 -8.55 -13.87
N ILE A 32 3.55 -7.71 -13.18
CA ILE A 32 4.77 -7.11 -13.75
C ILE A 32 5.80 -8.19 -14.12
N GLN A 33 6.01 -9.21 -13.27
CA GLN A 33 6.93 -10.31 -13.57
C GLN A 33 6.53 -11.09 -14.83
N GLN A 34 5.23 -11.30 -15.04
CA GLN A 34 4.72 -11.97 -16.25
C GLN A 34 5.01 -11.20 -17.54
N ALA A 35 5.17 -9.88 -17.48
CA ALA A 35 5.54 -9.07 -18.62
C ALA A 35 6.99 -9.28 -19.08
N GLY A 36 7.84 -9.93 -18.27
CA GLY A 36 9.21 -10.33 -18.66
C GLY A 36 10.14 -9.16 -18.98
N LEU A 37 9.99 -8.03 -18.29
CA LEU A 37 10.72 -6.80 -18.56
C LEU A 37 12.24 -6.95 -18.36
N ALA A 38 13.02 -6.35 -19.27
CA ALA A 38 14.46 -6.23 -19.19
C ALA A 38 14.85 -4.86 -18.59
N GLU A 39 16.12 -4.70 -18.21
CA GLU A 39 16.67 -3.44 -17.65
C GLU A 39 16.28 -2.20 -18.47
N ARG A 40 16.39 -2.29 -19.82
CA ARG A 40 16.03 -1.18 -20.73
C ARG A 40 14.58 -0.75 -20.60
N ASP A 41 13.67 -1.66 -20.23
CA ASP A 41 12.26 -1.39 -20.12
C ASP A 41 11.96 -0.63 -18.81
N TYR A 42 12.71 -0.93 -17.72
CA TYR A 42 12.69 -0.16 -16.48
C TYR A 42 13.25 1.25 -16.66
N ARG A 43 14.28 1.43 -17.49
CA ARG A 43 14.86 2.74 -17.78
C ARG A 43 13.94 3.62 -18.63
N GLY A 44 13.23 3.01 -19.57
CA GLY A 44 12.51 3.79 -20.58
C GLY A 44 13.45 4.75 -21.33
N ALA A 45 12.90 5.78 -21.94
CA ALA A 45 13.69 6.81 -22.61
C ALA A 45 14.29 7.83 -21.63
N GLU A 46 13.57 8.13 -20.55
CA GLU A 46 13.93 9.19 -19.60
C GLU A 46 15.17 8.86 -18.77
N PHE A 47 15.33 7.58 -18.39
CA PHE A 47 16.41 7.13 -17.51
C PHE A 47 17.43 6.25 -18.26
N ALA A 48 17.52 6.37 -19.59
CA ALA A 48 18.39 5.55 -20.41
C ALA A 48 19.86 5.55 -19.93
N ASP A 49 20.36 6.73 -19.54
CA ASP A 49 21.73 6.95 -19.08
C ASP A 49 21.88 6.95 -17.55
N TRP A 50 20.87 6.43 -16.81
CA TRP A 50 20.95 6.38 -15.35
C TRP A 50 22.12 5.51 -14.88
N SER A 51 22.87 5.95 -13.87
CA SER A 51 24.13 5.34 -13.45
C SER A 51 24.00 4.00 -12.72
N MET A 52 22.79 3.66 -12.22
CA MET A 52 22.51 2.44 -11.47
C MET A 52 21.57 1.53 -12.25
N ASP A 53 21.57 0.23 -11.94
CA ASP A 53 20.56 -0.70 -12.46
C ASP A 53 19.20 -0.38 -11.86
N LEU A 54 18.16 -0.36 -12.71
CA LEU A 54 16.78 -0.01 -12.34
C LEU A 54 15.85 -1.23 -12.33
N LYS A 55 16.28 -2.36 -12.85
CA LYS A 55 15.48 -3.59 -12.84
C LYS A 55 15.15 -4.01 -11.41
N GLY A 56 13.85 -4.15 -11.13
CA GLY A 56 13.34 -4.43 -9.79
C GLY A 56 12.70 -3.23 -9.12
N ASN A 57 12.94 -2.00 -9.62
CA ASN A 57 12.18 -0.82 -9.21
C ASN A 57 10.82 -0.80 -9.92
N ASN A 58 9.90 -1.63 -9.44
CA ASN A 58 8.58 -1.80 -10.07
C ASN A 58 7.74 -0.52 -10.03
N ASP A 59 7.92 0.31 -9.03
CA ASP A 59 7.15 1.55 -8.86
C ASP A 59 7.51 2.58 -9.93
N LEU A 60 8.79 2.57 -10.39
CA LEU A 60 9.27 3.41 -11.48
C LEU A 60 8.52 3.13 -12.80
N LEU A 61 7.97 1.93 -12.97
CA LEU A 61 7.23 1.54 -14.17
C LEU A 61 5.97 2.40 -14.37
N SER A 62 5.46 3.05 -13.34
CA SER A 62 4.40 4.05 -13.49
C SER A 62 4.83 5.25 -14.35
N LEU A 63 6.13 5.54 -14.44
CA LEU A 63 6.70 6.57 -15.29
C LEU A 63 7.19 6.01 -16.64
N THR A 64 7.83 4.84 -16.61
CA THR A 64 8.53 4.31 -17.81
C THR A 64 7.68 3.34 -18.65
N GLN A 65 6.67 2.71 -18.04
CA GLN A 65 5.75 1.76 -18.68
C GLN A 65 4.28 2.02 -18.26
N PRO A 66 3.76 3.27 -18.39
CA PRO A 66 2.46 3.63 -17.86
C PRO A 66 1.31 2.80 -18.44
N GLU A 67 1.38 2.43 -19.72
CA GLU A 67 0.34 1.63 -20.35
C GLU A 67 0.31 0.19 -19.81
N LEU A 68 1.46 -0.37 -19.41
CA LEU A 68 1.51 -1.67 -18.76
C LEU A 68 0.82 -1.60 -17.38
N ILE A 69 1.17 -0.63 -16.55
CA ILE A 69 0.59 -0.47 -15.21
C ILE A 69 -0.92 -0.21 -15.30
N LYS A 70 -1.35 0.69 -16.19
CA LYS A 70 -2.77 0.95 -16.44
C LYS A 70 -3.50 -0.31 -16.93
N GLY A 71 -2.85 -1.11 -17.80
CA GLY A 71 -3.39 -2.37 -18.30
C GLY A 71 -3.57 -3.41 -17.19
N ILE A 72 -2.67 -3.48 -16.22
CA ILE A 72 -2.79 -4.35 -15.05
C ILE A 72 -3.98 -3.92 -14.18
N HIS A 73 -4.10 -2.63 -13.87
CA HIS A 73 -5.27 -2.11 -13.16
C HIS A 73 -6.58 -2.47 -13.87
N ALA A 74 -6.63 -2.29 -15.19
CA ALA A 74 -7.81 -2.61 -15.99
C ALA A 74 -8.17 -4.10 -15.92
N GLN A 75 -7.20 -5.02 -15.91
CA GLN A 75 -7.45 -6.46 -15.77
C GLN A 75 -8.08 -6.80 -14.41
N TYR A 76 -7.63 -6.20 -13.32
CA TYR A 76 -8.24 -6.40 -11.99
C TYR A 76 -9.65 -5.81 -11.92
N LEU A 77 -9.87 -4.62 -12.50
CA LEU A 77 -11.19 -4.01 -12.58
C LEU A 77 -12.18 -4.84 -13.40
N ASP A 78 -11.72 -5.41 -14.53
CA ASP A 78 -12.52 -6.32 -15.38
C ASP A 78 -12.86 -7.63 -14.64
N ALA A 79 -11.95 -8.11 -13.80
CA ALA A 79 -12.18 -9.27 -12.95
C ALA A 79 -13.13 -8.98 -11.76
N GLY A 80 -13.56 -7.74 -11.56
CA GLY A 80 -14.54 -7.35 -10.56
C GLY A 80 -13.97 -6.65 -9.32
N ALA A 81 -12.71 -6.21 -9.34
CA ALA A 81 -12.17 -5.40 -8.25
C ALA A 81 -12.93 -4.07 -8.14
N THR A 82 -13.30 -3.72 -6.92
CA THR A 82 -13.94 -2.44 -6.59
C THR A 82 -12.91 -1.43 -6.08
N ILE A 83 -11.90 -1.91 -5.36
CA ILE A 83 -10.76 -1.12 -4.88
C ILE A 83 -9.53 -1.58 -5.63
N ILE A 84 -8.72 -0.65 -6.14
CA ILE A 84 -7.41 -0.92 -6.70
C ILE A 84 -6.33 -0.16 -5.96
N GLU A 85 -5.17 -0.79 -5.82
CA GLU A 85 -4.00 -0.26 -5.14
C GLU A 85 -3.10 0.47 -6.15
N THR A 86 -2.48 1.59 -5.73
CA THR A 86 -1.46 2.25 -6.56
C THR A 86 -0.17 1.42 -6.61
N ASN A 87 0.58 1.52 -7.70
CA ASN A 87 1.89 0.87 -7.84
C ASN A 87 2.98 1.69 -7.13
N THR A 88 2.91 1.77 -5.78
CA THR A 88 3.75 2.66 -4.95
C THR A 88 4.30 2.00 -3.70
N PHE A 89 4.42 0.67 -3.70
CA PHE A 89 4.83 -0.13 -2.53
C PHE A 89 6.15 0.33 -1.90
N ASN A 90 7.15 0.69 -2.72
CA ASN A 90 8.47 1.16 -2.29
C ASN A 90 8.71 2.65 -2.58
N SER A 91 7.67 3.41 -2.96
CA SER A 91 7.80 4.81 -3.39
C SER A 91 7.95 5.77 -2.22
N ASN A 92 8.93 5.50 -1.38
CA ASN A 92 9.36 6.32 -0.25
C ASN A 92 10.86 6.64 -0.37
N ALA A 93 11.34 7.69 0.30
CA ALA A 93 12.73 8.11 0.16
C ALA A 93 13.75 7.01 0.53
N PRO A 94 13.58 6.23 1.64
CA PRO A 94 14.46 5.11 1.93
C PRO A 94 14.49 4.04 0.84
N GLY A 95 13.34 3.68 0.27
CA GLY A 95 13.24 2.66 -0.79
C GLY A 95 13.87 3.11 -2.10
N LEU A 96 13.59 4.35 -2.52
CA LEU A 96 14.14 4.91 -3.75
C LEU A 96 15.63 5.28 -3.65
N ALA A 97 16.16 5.44 -2.43
CA ALA A 97 17.59 5.67 -2.21
C ALA A 97 18.46 4.51 -2.77
N ASP A 98 17.95 3.28 -2.77
CA ASP A 98 18.66 2.13 -3.30
C ASP A 98 18.90 2.22 -4.83
N TYR A 99 18.14 3.09 -5.50
CA TYR A 99 18.24 3.38 -6.94
C TYR A 99 18.77 4.80 -7.22
N GLY A 100 19.14 5.56 -6.18
CA GLY A 100 19.57 6.96 -6.33
C GLY A 100 18.44 7.90 -6.80
N MET A 101 17.18 7.58 -6.54
CA MET A 101 15.98 8.24 -7.09
C MET A 101 15.10 8.90 -6.03
N THR A 102 15.67 9.34 -4.92
CA THR A 102 14.91 9.96 -3.81
C THR A 102 14.10 11.20 -4.25
N ASP A 103 14.57 11.93 -5.23
CA ASP A 103 13.89 13.14 -5.76
C ASP A 103 12.62 12.80 -6.58
N LEU A 104 12.36 11.51 -6.85
CA LEU A 104 11.20 11.06 -7.61
C LEU A 104 10.03 10.59 -6.73
N VAL A 105 10.16 10.62 -5.40
CA VAL A 105 9.08 10.19 -4.47
C VAL A 105 7.76 10.83 -4.82
N THR A 106 7.70 12.15 -4.87
CA THR A 106 6.48 12.90 -5.19
C THR A 106 5.94 12.51 -6.56
N ARG A 107 6.80 12.48 -7.59
CA ARG A 107 6.37 12.22 -8.97
C ARG A 107 5.83 10.80 -9.15
N ILE A 108 6.53 9.77 -8.64
CA ILE A 108 6.09 8.37 -8.78
C ILE A 108 4.74 8.17 -8.09
N ASN A 109 4.58 8.66 -6.86
CA ASN A 109 3.32 8.53 -6.12
C ASN A 109 2.16 9.23 -6.83
N GLN A 110 2.37 10.44 -7.32
CA GLN A 110 1.33 11.21 -8.01
C GLN A 110 0.92 10.56 -9.33
N GLU A 111 1.88 10.16 -10.17
CA GLU A 111 1.59 9.53 -11.47
C GLU A 111 0.98 8.14 -11.30
N SER A 112 1.43 7.34 -10.33
CA SER A 112 0.83 6.03 -10.03
C SER A 112 -0.66 6.17 -9.64
N ALA A 113 -0.98 7.14 -8.79
CA ALA A 113 -2.37 7.39 -8.40
C ALA A 113 -3.19 7.91 -9.58
N ALA A 114 -2.62 8.75 -10.44
CA ALA A 114 -3.29 9.24 -11.65
C ALA A 114 -3.57 8.12 -12.66
N LEU A 115 -2.64 7.17 -12.84
CA LEU A 115 -2.85 5.99 -13.69
C LEU A 115 -3.96 5.09 -13.16
N ALA A 116 -3.96 4.82 -11.84
CA ALA A 116 -5.02 4.03 -11.21
C ALA A 116 -6.38 4.71 -11.37
N ARG A 117 -6.47 6.02 -11.12
CA ARG A 117 -7.69 6.80 -11.33
C ARG A 117 -8.17 6.80 -12.79
N ALA A 118 -7.24 6.94 -13.73
CA ALA A 118 -7.55 6.87 -15.14
C ALA A 118 -8.05 5.48 -15.58
N ALA A 119 -7.53 4.41 -14.99
CA ALA A 119 -8.04 3.06 -15.21
C ALA A 119 -9.48 2.91 -14.68
N CYS A 120 -9.74 3.38 -13.44
CA CYS A 120 -11.07 3.33 -12.83
C CYS A 120 -12.16 4.02 -13.66
N ALA A 121 -11.85 5.12 -14.34
CA ALA A 121 -12.83 5.92 -15.10
C ALA A 121 -13.57 5.12 -16.18
N GLY A 122 -12.95 4.06 -16.72
CA GLY A 122 -13.56 3.17 -17.70
C GLY A 122 -14.53 2.12 -17.12
N PHE A 123 -14.53 1.94 -15.81
CA PHE A 123 -15.28 0.91 -15.09
C PHE A 123 -16.29 1.47 -14.09
N GLU A 124 -16.28 2.77 -13.85
CA GLU A 124 -17.29 3.43 -13.00
C GLU A 124 -18.63 3.53 -13.70
N THR A 125 -19.71 3.31 -12.96
CA THR A 125 -21.09 3.52 -13.40
C THR A 125 -21.75 4.65 -12.59
N GLU A 126 -23.00 4.99 -12.89
CA GLU A 126 -23.76 5.98 -12.11
C GLU A 126 -24.05 5.50 -10.67
N VAL A 127 -24.06 4.19 -10.43
CA VAL A 127 -24.45 3.57 -9.17
C VAL A 127 -23.29 2.88 -8.44
N GLU A 128 -22.19 2.62 -9.13
CA GLU A 128 -21.05 1.92 -8.56
C GLU A 128 -19.73 2.59 -8.99
N PRO A 129 -19.03 3.26 -8.06
CA PRO A 129 -17.72 3.84 -8.31
C PRO A 129 -16.62 2.80 -8.26
N ARG A 130 -15.40 3.20 -8.58
CA ARG A 130 -14.17 2.47 -8.29
C ARG A 130 -13.28 3.30 -7.38
N ILE A 131 -12.68 2.65 -6.42
CA ILE A 131 -11.90 3.27 -5.35
C ILE A 131 -10.41 3.10 -5.65
N VAL A 132 -9.64 4.16 -5.51
CA VAL A 132 -8.18 4.12 -5.57
C VAL A 132 -7.61 4.20 -4.16
N ALA A 133 -6.95 3.14 -3.73
CA ALA A 133 -6.19 3.09 -2.50
C ALA A 133 -4.73 3.50 -2.78
N GLY A 134 -4.33 4.64 -2.24
CA GLY A 134 -2.94 5.09 -2.29
C GLY A 134 -2.08 4.28 -1.32
N VAL A 135 -1.16 3.50 -1.83
CA VAL A 135 -0.36 2.56 -1.05
C VAL A 135 0.84 3.23 -0.41
N LEU A 136 0.99 3.05 0.90
CA LEU A 136 2.19 3.30 1.67
C LEU A 136 2.72 1.96 2.17
N GLY A 137 3.69 1.41 1.47
CA GLY A 137 4.37 0.18 1.88
C GLY A 137 5.44 0.41 2.95
N PRO A 138 6.04 -0.67 3.47
CA PRO A 138 7.11 -0.57 4.45
C PRO A 138 8.38 0.03 3.83
N THR A 139 9.23 0.59 4.67
CA THR A 139 10.58 0.99 4.24
C THR A 139 11.58 -0.15 4.45
N ASN A 140 12.68 -0.12 3.72
CA ASN A 140 13.82 -1.02 3.91
C ASN A 140 14.64 -0.71 5.19
N ARG A 141 14.17 0.26 5.99
CA ARG A 141 14.73 0.63 7.30
C ARG A 141 13.67 0.52 8.37
N THR A 142 14.08 0.09 9.56
CA THR A 142 13.17 -0.13 10.69
C THR A 142 13.55 0.77 11.87
N ALA A 143 12.54 1.37 12.50
CA ALA A 143 12.72 2.18 13.69
C ALA A 143 12.79 1.36 14.98
N SER A 144 12.26 0.12 14.97
CA SER A 144 12.24 -0.75 16.16
C SER A 144 13.45 -1.67 16.25
N ILE A 145 14.05 -2.08 15.13
CA ILE A 145 15.07 -3.13 15.06
C ILE A 145 16.41 -2.51 14.66
N SER A 146 17.48 -2.85 15.39
CA SER A 146 18.84 -2.48 15.00
C SER A 146 19.29 -3.35 13.81
N PRO A 147 19.85 -2.77 12.74
CA PRO A 147 20.54 -3.52 11.71
C PRO A 147 21.95 -4.00 12.14
N LYS A 148 22.43 -3.57 13.33
CA LYS A 148 23.72 -3.96 13.88
C LYS A 148 23.53 -4.89 15.06
N VAL A 149 24.00 -6.11 14.94
CA VAL A 149 23.92 -7.13 16.01
C VAL A 149 24.71 -6.70 17.25
N GLU A 150 25.84 -6.07 17.02
CA GLU A 150 26.77 -5.61 18.08
C GLU A 150 26.30 -4.31 18.77
N ASP A 151 25.36 -3.58 18.22
CA ASP A 151 24.81 -2.36 18.80
C ASP A 151 23.26 -2.37 18.72
N PRO A 152 22.58 -2.95 19.69
CA PRO A 152 21.11 -3.03 19.72
C PRO A 152 20.42 -1.67 19.82
N SER A 153 21.14 -0.61 20.23
CA SER A 153 20.59 0.75 20.34
C SER A 153 20.62 1.52 19.03
N PHE A 154 21.44 1.10 18.08
CA PHE A 154 21.58 1.79 16.78
C PHE A 154 20.29 1.74 15.97
N ARG A 155 19.97 2.83 15.31
CA ARG A 155 18.91 2.94 14.29
C ARG A 155 19.47 3.63 13.06
N ASN A 156 19.10 3.15 11.88
CA ASN A 156 19.51 3.74 10.59
C ASN A 156 18.44 4.66 10.00
N VAL A 157 17.40 4.93 10.75
CA VAL A 157 16.33 5.89 10.44
C VAL A 157 15.70 6.38 11.74
N SER A 158 15.33 7.63 11.79
CA SER A 158 14.55 8.22 12.88
C SER A 158 13.04 8.15 12.60
N PHE A 159 12.25 8.35 13.65
CA PHE A 159 10.80 8.46 13.51
C PHE A 159 10.39 9.63 12.62
N ASP A 160 11.04 10.79 12.79
CA ASP A 160 10.72 12.00 12.03
C ASP A 160 11.08 11.84 10.54
N GLU A 161 12.23 11.23 10.21
CA GLU A 161 12.57 10.92 8.81
C GLU A 161 11.54 10.01 8.16
N LEU A 162 11.04 8.99 8.87
CA LEU A 162 9.96 8.12 8.37
C LEU A 162 8.67 8.91 8.20
N LYS A 163 8.29 9.70 9.20
CA LYS A 163 7.08 10.52 9.14
C LYS A 163 7.13 11.48 7.95
N ASP A 164 8.24 12.17 7.74
CA ASP A 164 8.37 13.15 6.66
C ASP A 164 8.26 12.50 5.27
N THR A 165 8.90 11.33 5.06
CA THR A 165 8.77 10.62 3.77
C THR A 165 7.36 10.09 3.53
N TYR A 166 6.66 9.58 4.56
CA TYR A 166 5.28 9.17 4.43
C TYR A 166 4.31 10.34 4.21
N ALA A 167 4.59 11.51 4.80
CA ALA A 167 3.80 12.71 4.56
C ALA A 167 3.95 13.22 3.13
N GLU A 168 5.16 13.17 2.55
CA GLU A 168 5.40 13.50 1.15
C GLU A 168 4.63 12.57 0.23
N ALA A 169 4.75 11.24 0.42
CA ALA A 169 4.05 10.24 -0.37
C ALA A 169 2.52 10.40 -0.26
N THR A 170 1.98 10.62 0.96
CA THR A 170 0.55 10.82 1.19
C THR A 170 0.01 12.01 0.40
N ARG A 171 0.69 13.16 0.44
CA ARG A 171 0.27 14.36 -0.33
C ARG A 171 0.27 14.07 -1.83
N ALA A 172 1.30 13.40 -2.32
CA ALA A 172 1.43 13.08 -3.74
C ALA A 172 0.35 12.10 -4.22
N LEU A 173 0.06 11.05 -3.45
CA LEU A 173 -1.01 10.10 -3.74
C LEU A 173 -2.38 10.77 -3.83
N LEU A 174 -2.71 11.64 -2.87
CA LEU A 174 -3.96 12.39 -2.89
C LEU A 174 -4.04 13.36 -4.08
N ALA A 175 -2.93 14.05 -4.38
CA ALA A 175 -2.85 14.94 -5.54
C ALA A 175 -3.02 14.20 -6.88
N GLY A 176 -2.58 12.93 -6.95
CA GLY A 176 -2.79 12.04 -8.09
C GLY A 176 -4.20 11.44 -8.18
N GLY A 177 -5.04 11.60 -7.16
CA GLY A 177 -6.44 11.16 -7.17
C GLY A 177 -6.73 9.87 -6.39
N ALA A 178 -5.89 9.51 -5.43
CA ALA A 178 -6.23 8.47 -4.44
C ALA A 178 -7.43 8.92 -3.60
N ASP A 179 -8.34 7.98 -3.31
CA ASP A 179 -9.53 8.24 -2.48
C ASP A 179 -9.23 8.04 -1.00
N LEU A 180 -8.42 7.03 -0.67
CA LEU A 180 -7.99 6.68 0.68
C LEU A 180 -6.51 6.30 0.69
N ILE A 181 -5.94 6.14 1.87
CA ILE A 181 -4.56 5.68 2.05
C ILE A 181 -4.56 4.28 2.65
N PHE A 182 -3.74 3.41 2.08
CA PHE A 182 -3.54 2.05 2.54
C PHE A 182 -2.11 1.85 3.05
N VAL A 183 -1.98 1.72 4.37
CA VAL A 183 -0.71 1.37 5.02
C VAL A 183 -0.61 -0.14 5.04
N GLU A 184 0.15 -0.70 4.11
CA GLU A 184 0.20 -2.15 3.91
C GLU A 184 1.49 -2.81 4.36
N THR A 185 1.42 -4.12 4.58
CA THR A 185 2.56 -5.01 4.88
C THR A 185 3.34 -4.53 6.11
N VAL A 186 2.62 -4.10 7.13
CA VAL A 186 3.23 -3.64 8.38
C VAL A 186 3.90 -4.80 9.10
N PHE A 187 5.22 -4.77 9.21
CA PHE A 187 6.03 -5.69 10.00
C PHE A 187 6.75 -4.99 11.18
N ASP A 188 6.82 -3.66 11.17
CA ASP A 188 7.30 -2.80 12.25
C ASP A 188 6.23 -1.76 12.59
N THR A 189 5.62 -1.89 13.77
CA THR A 189 4.54 -1.00 14.20
C THR A 189 5.00 0.41 14.53
N LEU A 190 6.29 0.64 14.81
CA LEU A 190 6.80 2.00 14.99
C LEU A 190 6.89 2.72 13.65
N ASN A 191 7.28 2.02 12.57
CA ASN A 191 7.21 2.55 11.21
C ASN A 191 5.75 2.87 10.82
N ALA A 192 4.81 1.95 11.13
CA ALA A 192 3.39 2.19 10.89
C ALA A 192 2.88 3.44 11.64
N LYS A 193 3.28 3.63 12.89
CA LYS A 193 2.92 4.84 13.66
C LYS A 193 3.47 6.10 13.02
N ALA A 194 4.68 6.08 12.45
CA ALA A 194 5.20 7.23 11.70
C ALA A 194 4.33 7.54 10.49
N ALA A 195 3.89 6.51 9.74
CA ALA A 195 2.96 6.69 8.63
C ALA A 195 1.60 7.25 9.10
N LEU A 196 1.05 6.73 10.20
CA LEU A 196 -0.23 7.19 10.73
C LEU A 196 -0.18 8.65 11.21
N VAL A 197 0.90 9.07 11.87
CA VAL A 197 1.11 10.49 12.26
C VAL A 197 1.25 11.35 11.00
N ALA A 198 1.99 10.89 9.99
CA ALA A 198 2.12 11.60 8.72
C ALA A 198 0.76 11.82 8.03
N ILE A 199 -0.09 10.77 8.00
CA ILE A 199 -1.43 10.84 7.41
C ILE A 199 -2.31 11.82 8.21
N ASP A 200 -2.24 11.79 9.55
CA ASP A 200 -3.00 12.68 10.43
C ASP A 200 -2.61 14.15 10.20
N GLU A 201 -1.31 14.47 10.20
CA GLU A 201 -0.80 15.81 9.89
C GLU A 201 -1.24 16.31 8.49
N VAL A 202 -1.24 15.43 7.48
CA VAL A 202 -1.75 15.81 6.15
C VAL A 202 -3.25 16.00 6.16
N SER A 203 -3.98 15.16 6.90
CA SER A 203 -5.44 15.19 7.01
C SER A 203 -5.94 16.48 7.66
N GLU A 204 -5.20 17.06 8.62
CA GLU A 204 -5.54 18.33 9.27
C GLU A 204 -5.68 19.51 8.29
N SER A 205 -5.01 19.42 7.13
CA SER A 205 -5.07 20.44 6.07
C SER A 205 -6.26 20.28 5.11
N LEU A 206 -7.07 19.23 5.25
CA LEU A 206 -8.14 18.87 4.33
C LEU A 206 -9.52 19.10 4.97
N GLU A 207 -10.51 19.46 4.14
CA GLU A 207 -11.91 19.55 4.58
C GLU A 207 -12.46 18.16 4.98
N ASP A 208 -12.14 17.13 4.18
CA ASP A 208 -12.56 15.75 4.41
C ASP A 208 -11.37 14.93 4.95
N PRO A 209 -11.49 14.30 6.13
CA PRO A 209 -10.45 13.46 6.68
C PRO A 209 -10.05 12.31 5.75
N ILE A 210 -8.77 11.92 5.82
CA ILE A 210 -8.26 10.78 5.06
C ILE A 210 -8.79 9.49 5.69
N ARG A 211 -9.43 8.63 4.89
CA ARG A 211 -9.76 7.26 5.31
C ARG A 211 -8.51 6.39 5.17
N ILE A 212 -8.31 5.51 6.14
CA ILE A 212 -7.11 4.67 6.24
C ILE A 212 -7.53 3.20 6.23
N MET A 213 -6.86 2.40 5.42
CA MET A 213 -6.84 0.94 5.52
C MET A 213 -5.48 0.51 6.05
N ILE A 214 -5.42 -0.56 6.83
CA ILE A 214 -4.14 -1.06 7.40
C ILE A 214 -4.07 -2.57 7.23
N SER A 215 -2.93 -3.09 6.75
CA SER A 215 -2.63 -4.52 6.79
C SER A 215 -1.26 -4.80 7.37
N GLY A 216 -1.19 -5.79 8.25
CA GLY A 216 0.05 -6.32 8.80
C GLY A 216 0.54 -7.55 8.05
N THR A 217 1.78 -7.91 8.24
CA THR A 217 2.32 -9.17 7.76
C THR A 217 2.88 -10.00 8.90
N ILE A 218 2.47 -11.27 8.92
CA ILE A 218 2.98 -12.26 9.86
C ILE A 218 4.10 -13.00 9.17
N THR A 219 5.30 -12.91 9.73
CA THR A 219 6.52 -13.36 9.05
C THR A 219 6.84 -14.83 9.22
N ASP A 220 6.21 -15.49 10.19
CA ASP A 220 6.44 -16.90 10.47
C ASP A 220 5.25 -17.62 11.14
N ALA A 221 5.41 -18.92 11.31
CA ALA A 221 4.39 -19.77 11.95
C ALA A 221 4.16 -19.46 13.46
N SER A 222 4.94 -18.57 14.09
CA SER A 222 4.71 -18.14 15.47
C SER A 222 3.53 -17.16 15.60
N GLY A 223 2.97 -16.70 14.47
CA GLY A 223 1.88 -15.73 14.44
C GLY A 223 2.32 -14.31 14.85
N ARG A 224 3.59 -13.96 14.64
CA ARG A 224 4.15 -12.65 15.01
C ARG A 224 4.63 -11.86 13.81
N THR A 225 4.58 -10.55 13.94
CA THR A 225 5.29 -9.64 13.03
C THR A 225 6.80 -9.75 13.20
N LEU A 226 7.59 -9.21 12.27
CA LEU A 226 9.05 -9.20 12.36
C LEU A 226 9.55 -8.49 13.64
N SER A 227 8.85 -7.46 14.11
CA SER A 227 9.14 -6.76 15.36
C SER A 227 8.66 -7.53 16.61
N GLY A 228 8.16 -8.76 16.46
CA GLY A 228 7.80 -9.69 17.54
C GLY A 228 6.40 -9.51 18.12
N GLN A 229 5.55 -8.68 17.54
CA GLN A 229 4.21 -8.42 18.05
C GLN A 229 3.21 -9.50 17.61
N THR A 230 2.31 -9.87 18.52
CA THR A 230 1.12 -10.67 18.21
C THR A 230 0.10 -9.83 17.43
N ASN A 231 -0.90 -10.48 16.82
CA ASN A 231 -1.99 -9.80 16.12
C ASN A 231 -2.74 -8.81 17.00
N GLU A 232 -3.02 -9.19 18.22
CA GLU A 232 -3.68 -8.33 19.19
C GLU A 232 -2.81 -7.11 19.53
N ALA A 233 -1.50 -7.30 19.76
CA ALA A 233 -0.56 -6.21 20.00
C ALA A 233 -0.43 -5.29 18.78
N PHE A 234 -0.43 -5.84 17.56
CA PHE A 234 -0.48 -5.07 16.32
C PHE A 234 -1.73 -4.20 16.27
N TRP A 235 -2.93 -4.79 16.46
CA TRP A 235 -4.18 -4.03 16.50
C TRP A 235 -4.16 -2.90 17.52
N TYR A 236 -3.81 -3.19 18.78
CA TYR A 236 -3.74 -2.17 19.81
C TYR A 236 -2.71 -1.07 19.52
N SER A 237 -1.69 -1.37 18.74
CA SER A 237 -0.69 -0.37 18.34
C SER A 237 -1.22 0.65 17.32
N VAL A 238 -2.21 0.27 16.48
CA VAL A 238 -2.66 1.08 15.34
C VAL A 238 -4.14 1.52 15.43
N ARG A 239 -4.97 0.94 16.32
CA ARG A 239 -6.41 1.22 16.42
C ARG A 239 -6.77 2.67 16.70
N HIS A 240 -5.83 3.45 17.27
CA HIS A 240 -6.05 4.87 17.57
C HIS A 240 -6.28 5.70 16.29
N ALA A 241 -5.78 5.24 15.14
CA ALA A 241 -6.03 5.86 13.84
C ALA A 241 -7.44 5.61 13.29
N LYS A 242 -8.28 4.79 13.97
CA LYS A 242 -9.65 4.44 13.59
C LYS A 242 -9.74 4.02 12.11
N PRO A 243 -8.97 3.01 11.69
CA PRO A 243 -8.93 2.62 10.29
C PRO A 243 -10.29 2.09 9.83
N LEU A 244 -10.59 2.30 8.53
CA LEU A 244 -11.75 1.73 7.86
C LEU A 244 -11.70 0.20 7.85
N SER A 245 -10.49 -0.35 7.65
CA SER A 245 -10.25 -1.78 7.73
C SER A 245 -8.90 -2.09 8.37
N ILE A 246 -8.84 -3.27 9.02
CA ILE A 246 -7.61 -3.86 9.55
C ILE A 246 -7.48 -5.27 9.01
N GLY A 247 -6.30 -5.71 8.66
CA GLY A 247 -6.11 -7.04 8.12
C GLY A 247 -4.68 -7.51 8.06
N LEU A 248 -4.51 -8.57 7.30
CA LEU A 248 -3.22 -9.24 7.11
C LEU A 248 -3.00 -9.52 5.62
N ASN A 249 -1.76 -9.44 5.18
CA ASN A 249 -1.35 -9.79 3.83
C ASN A 249 0.00 -10.51 3.83
N CYS A 250 0.33 -11.18 2.73
CA CYS A 250 1.61 -11.86 2.47
C CYS A 250 2.00 -12.98 3.45
N ALA A 251 3.18 -13.53 3.22
CA ALA A 251 3.98 -14.44 4.03
C ALA A 251 3.39 -15.83 4.30
N LEU A 252 2.13 -15.95 4.62
CA LEU A 252 1.46 -17.24 4.90
C LEU A 252 0.36 -17.51 3.87
N GLY A 253 0.13 -18.78 3.57
CA GLY A 253 -1.00 -19.21 2.75
C GLY A 253 -2.35 -19.02 3.46
N PRO A 254 -3.47 -19.15 2.72
CA PRO A 254 -4.81 -18.92 3.27
C PRO A 254 -5.15 -19.82 4.47
N THR A 255 -4.63 -21.03 4.48
CA THR A 255 -4.87 -22.01 5.55
C THR A 255 -4.21 -21.59 6.85
N GLU A 256 -2.95 -21.22 6.79
CA GLU A 256 -2.13 -20.79 7.92
C GLU A 256 -2.55 -19.40 8.43
N MET A 257 -3.03 -18.53 7.55
CA MET A 257 -3.45 -17.19 7.91
C MET A 257 -4.85 -17.15 8.56
N ARG A 258 -5.71 -18.11 8.28
CA ARG A 258 -7.09 -18.14 8.80
C ARG A 258 -7.19 -18.07 10.34
N PRO A 259 -6.41 -18.85 11.12
CA PRO A 259 -6.44 -18.75 12.59
C PRO A 259 -6.07 -17.35 13.08
N VAL A 260 -5.03 -16.79 12.47
CA VAL A 260 -4.48 -15.46 12.82
C VAL A 260 -5.48 -14.35 12.50
N LEU A 261 -6.18 -14.45 11.37
CA LEU A 261 -7.24 -13.53 10.99
C LEU A 261 -8.45 -13.61 11.93
N ASN A 262 -8.80 -14.82 12.40
CA ASN A 262 -9.87 -15.01 13.39
C ASN A 262 -9.53 -14.35 14.73
N GLU A 263 -8.28 -14.41 15.19
CA GLU A 263 -7.82 -13.70 16.39
C GLU A 263 -7.96 -12.18 16.21
N LEU A 264 -7.56 -11.66 15.03
CA LEU A 264 -7.70 -10.25 14.72
C LEU A 264 -9.17 -9.80 14.69
N ALA A 265 -10.07 -10.64 14.13
CA ALA A 265 -11.51 -10.41 14.13
C ALA A 265 -12.08 -10.24 15.54
N LEU A 266 -11.64 -11.08 16.46
CA LEU A 266 -12.06 -11.00 17.86
C LEU A 266 -11.53 -9.75 18.58
N ALA A 267 -10.31 -9.30 18.22
CA ALA A 267 -9.71 -8.11 18.79
C ALA A 267 -10.29 -6.81 18.23
N ALA A 268 -10.80 -6.81 17.00
CA ALA A 268 -11.31 -5.67 16.26
C ALA A 268 -12.77 -5.86 15.78
N PRO A 269 -13.75 -6.10 16.68
CA PRO A 269 -15.09 -6.52 16.31
C PRO A 269 -15.88 -5.45 15.53
N ASP A 270 -15.52 -4.17 15.67
CA ASP A 270 -16.20 -3.04 15.06
C ASP A 270 -15.45 -2.50 13.81
N THR A 271 -14.46 -3.24 13.31
CA THR A 271 -13.64 -2.81 12.18
C THR A 271 -13.73 -3.82 11.04
N CYS A 272 -13.85 -3.35 9.81
CA CYS A 272 -13.87 -4.23 8.64
C CYS A 272 -12.56 -5.03 8.56
N LEU A 273 -12.67 -6.33 8.28
CA LEU A 273 -11.51 -7.19 8.10
C LEU A 273 -11.04 -7.17 6.64
N LEU A 274 -9.75 -7.01 6.47
CA LEU A 274 -9.06 -7.13 5.21
C LEU A 274 -8.25 -8.42 5.17
N TYR A 275 -8.36 -9.16 4.09
CA TYR A 275 -7.51 -10.30 3.81
C TYR A 275 -7.08 -10.28 2.35
N THR A 276 -5.79 -10.28 2.09
CA THR A 276 -5.24 -10.42 0.74
C THR A 276 -4.10 -11.43 0.74
N SER A 277 -4.09 -12.31 -0.25
CA SER A 277 -2.95 -13.17 -0.56
C SER A 277 -2.40 -12.70 -1.91
N PRO A 278 -1.30 -11.91 -1.91
CA PRO A 278 -0.84 -11.23 -3.12
C PRO A 278 -0.09 -12.12 -4.10
N SER A 279 0.15 -13.40 -3.77
CA SER A 279 0.98 -14.24 -4.62
C SER A 279 0.36 -15.63 -4.85
N PRO A 280 0.32 -16.12 -6.11
CA PRO A 280 0.03 -17.54 -6.40
C PRO A 280 1.00 -18.51 -5.71
N ARG A 281 2.17 -18.05 -5.24
CA ARG A 281 3.11 -18.85 -4.47
C ARG A 281 2.62 -19.18 -3.06
N ASP A 282 1.71 -18.36 -2.53
CA ASP A 282 1.09 -18.58 -1.22
C ASP A 282 0.01 -19.67 -1.25
N VAL A 283 -0.26 -20.24 -2.44
CA VAL A 283 -1.29 -21.26 -2.70
C VAL A 283 -0.68 -22.64 -3.03
N VAL A 284 0.62 -22.83 -2.81
CA VAL A 284 1.25 -24.13 -3.11
C VAL A 284 0.96 -25.09 -1.96
N PRO A 285 0.37 -26.27 -2.26
CA PRO A 285 0.09 -27.31 -1.27
C PRO A 285 1.36 -27.97 -0.75
#